data_239400f548b2db379f49402e0117efb4
#
_entry.id   239400f548b2db379f49402e0117efb4
#
_cell.length_a   1.000
_cell.length_b   1.000
_cell.length_c   1.000
_cell.angle_alpha   90.00
_cell.angle_beta   90.00
_cell.angle_gamma   90.00
#
_symmetry.space_group_name_H-M   'P 1'
#
loop_
_entity.id
_entity.type
_entity.pdbx_description
1 polymer ?
#
loop_
_entity_poly.entity_id
_entity_poly.type
_entity_poly.pdbx_seq_one_letter_code
_entity_poly.pdbx_strand_id
1 'polypeptide(L)'
;LTAIEIGDSDALQVGETAVAIGNPGGLKYMGSVSSGIVSGLNRTLKLEGIAEMALIQTDAAINPGNSGGALVNAKGQLIGVNSSKISGSDYEGMGFAIPSNYVVQVCDDIINNKDVKKAYVGVTISTEYTSDILEQMGYPAGAVVESVAEDSPAANAGISAYDIITQFDSVDITSYSAYNAERLKHSPGDTIQLTIYRNRQYYTVSLTLGESNS
;
A
#
# COMPACT_ATOMS: atom_id res chain seq x y z
N LEU A 1 10.26 28.72 7.07
CA LEU A 1 9.16 27.78 7.29
C LEU A 1 9.59 26.76 8.35
N THR A 2 8.70 26.44 9.28
CA THR A 2 8.91 25.36 10.23
C THR A 2 8.53 24.04 9.54
N ALA A 3 9.44 23.07 9.52
CA ALA A 3 9.15 21.73 9.00
C ALA A 3 8.16 21.02 9.93
N ILE A 4 7.23 20.27 9.32
CA ILE A 4 6.36 19.37 10.08
C ILE A 4 7.14 18.13 10.53
N GLU A 5 6.85 17.63 11.71
CA GLU A 5 7.39 16.35 12.17
C GLU A 5 6.74 15.21 11.38
N ILE A 6 7.56 14.26 10.92
CA ILE A 6 7.08 13.07 10.20
C ILE A 6 6.72 12.01 11.24
N GLY A 7 5.47 11.55 11.18
CA GLY A 7 4.99 10.42 11.97
C GLY A 7 5.28 9.09 11.27
N ASP A 8 5.32 8.01 12.06
CA ASP A 8 5.47 6.65 11.54
C ASP A 8 4.13 6.08 11.09
N SER A 9 3.91 6.02 9.77
CA SER A 9 2.66 5.51 9.20
C SER A 9 2.49 4.00 9.36
N ASP A 10 3.56 3.24 9.61
CA ASP A 10 3.49 1.79 9.82
C ASP A 10 3.04 1.44 11.25
N ALA A 11 3.20 2.37 12.19
CA ALA A 11 2.75 2.21 13.57
C ALA A 11 1.27 2.61 13.80
N LEU A 12 0.58 3.12 12.78
CA LEU A 12 -0.81 3.58 12.89
C LEU A 12 -1.77 2.45 13.22
N GLN A 13 -2.82 2.80 13.96
CA GLN A 13 -3.92 1.90 14.31
C GLN A 13 -5.26 2.48 13.84
N VAL A 14 -6.17 1.59 13.42
CA VAL A 14 -7.55 1.98 13.10
C VAL A 14 -8.21 2.56 14.35
N GLY A 15 -8.90 3.70 14.19
CA GLY A 15 -9.51 4.46 15.27
C GLY A 15 -8.67 5.64 15.77
N GLU A 16 -7.41 5.78 15.37
CA GLU A 16 -6.60 6.96 15.73
C GLU A 16 -7.13 8.22 15.05
N THR A 17 -6.98 9.36 15.71
CA THR A 17 -7.38 10.66 15.16
C THR A 17 -6.59 10.99 13.90
N ALA A 18 -7.29 11.38 12.85
CA ALA A 18 -6.74 11.85 11.60
C ALA A 18 -7.31 13.23 11.25
N VAL A 19 -6.44 14.18 10.94
CA VAL A 19 -6.82 15.55 10.58
C VAL A 19 -6.26 15.84 9.19
N ALA A 20 -7.15 16.13 8.23
CA ALA A 20 -6.78 16.50 6.88
C ALA A 20 -6.74 18.03 6.73
N ILE A 21 -5.66 18.51 6.14
CA ILE A 21 -5.41 19.94 5.91
C ILE A 21 -5.22 20.17 4.42
N GLY A 22 -5.85 21.21 3.87
CA GLY A 22 -5.74 21.53 2.45
C GLY A 22 -6.54 22.76 2.05
N ASN A 23 -6.77 22.91 0.74
CA ASN A 23 -7.48 24.06 0.15
C ASN A 23 -8.67 23.58 -0.70
N PRO A 24 -9.72 22.97 -0.11
CA PRO A 24 -10.87 22.50 -0.86
C PRO A 24 -11.55 23.67 -1.58
N GLY A 25 -11.71 23.55 -2.91
CA GLY A 25 -12.29 24.64 -3.71
C GLY A 25 -11.35 25.83 -3.96
N GLY A 26 -10.03 25.68 -3.77
CA GLY A 26 -9.00 26.65 -4.13
C GLY A 26 -8.68 27.67 -3.04
N LEU A 27 -8.06 28.80 -3.42
CA LEU A 27 -7.52 29.80 -2.49
C LEU A 27 -8.56 30.42 -1.56
N LYS A 28 -9.84 30.40 -1.94
CA LYS A 28 -10.94 30.94 -1.11
C LYS A 28 -11.07 30.20 0.23
N TYR A 29 -10.72 28.93 0.26
CA TYR A 29 -10.80 28.06 1.45
C TYR A 29 -9.43 27.55 1.88
N MET A 30 -8.39 28.36 1.67
CA MET A 30 -7.02 28.03 2.03
C MET A 30 -6.89 27.73 3.52
N GLY A 31 -6.22 26.63 3.86
CA GLY A 31 -6.01 26.20 5.24
C GLY A 31 -7.23 25.56 5.88
N SER A 32 -8.19 25.09 5.08
CA SER A 32 -9.33 24.32 5.61
C SER A 32 -8.85 23.03 6.28
N VAL A 33 -9.49 22.71 7.39
CA VAL A 33 -9.21 21.54 8.21
C VAL A 33 -10.47 20.69 8.33
N SER A 34 -10.34 19.40 8.10
CA SER A 34 -11.37 18.39 8.42
C SER A 34 -10.78 17.34 9.34
N SER A 35 -11.58 16.81 10.25
CA SER A 35 -11.16 15.80 11.20
C SER A 35 -12.00 14.54 11.10
N GLY A 36 -11.38 13.42 11.37
CA GLY A 36 -11.94 12.09 11.42
C GLY A 36 -10.97 11.14 12.11
N ILE A 37 -11.03 9.89 11.72
CA ILE A 37 -10.15 8.83 12.23
C ILE A 37 -9.45 8.10 11.07
N VAL A 38 -8.43 7.34 11.39
CA VAL A 38 -7.91 6.28 10.53
C VAL A 38 -8.98 5.18 10.48
N SER A 39 -9.69 5.08 9.35
CA SER A 39 -10.80 4.11 9.16
C SER A 39 -10.32 2.78 8.62
N GLY A 40 -9.10 2.73 8.06
CA GLY A 40 -8.49 1.51 7.53
C GLY A 40 -7.04 1.72 7.14
N LEU A 41 -6.29 0.65 7.10
CA LEU A 41 -4.88 0.63 6.72
C LEU A 41 -4.67 -0.36 5.57
N ASN A 42 -3.59 -0.17 4.83
CA ASN A 42 -3.19 -1.05 3.72
C ASN A 42 -4.30 -1.27 2.68
N ARG A 43 -5.09 -0.20 2.41
CA ARG A 43 -6.15 -0.26 1.40
C ARG A 43 -5.54 -0.14 0.01
N THR A 44 -5.65 -1.19 -0.78
CA THR A 44 -5.21 -1.17 -2.18
C THR A 44 -6.40 -0.88 -3.08
N LEU A 45 -6.27 0.16 -3.90
CA LEU A 45 -7.28 0.54 -4.87
C LEU A 45 -6.70 0.42 -6.27
N LYS A 46 -7.42 -0.27 -7.16
CA LYS A 46 -7.12 -0.30 -8.60
C LYS A 46 -7.71 0.95 -9.23
N LEU A 47 -6.86 1.89 -9.60
CA LEU A 47 -7.25 3.09 -10.33
C LEU A 47 -6.47 3.16 -11.63
N GLU A 48 -7.16 3.48 -12.74
CA GLU A 48 -6.53 3.64 -14.04
C GLU A 48 -5.38 4.64 -14.00
N GLY A 49 -4.18 4.22 -14.39
CA GLY A 49 -2.99 5.07 -14.44
C GLY A 49 -2.34 5.41 -13.10
N ILE A 50 -2.77 4.77 -12.00
CA ILE A 50 -2.12 4.88 -10.70
C ILE A 50 -1.56 3.52 -10.32
N ALA A 51 -0.27 3.47 -9.99
CA ALA A 51 0.34 2.26 -9.47
C ALA A 51 -0.38 1.81 -8.19
N GLU A 52 -0.57 0.50 -8.07
CA GLU A 52 -1.12 -0.07 -6.84
C GLU A 52 -0.23 0.29 -5.64
N MET A 53 -0.83 0.88 -4.64
CA MET A 53 -0.15 1.23 -3.40
C MET A 53 -1.06 0.98 -2.21
N ALA A 54 -0.46 0.69 -1.06
CA ALA A 54 -1.17 0.60 0.20
C ALA A 54 -1.50 2.01 0.69
N LEU A 55 -2.77 2.28 0.98
CA LEU A 55 -3.27 3.60 1.35
C LEU A 55 -3.81 3.58 2.78
N ILE A 56 -3.76 4.73 3.43
CA ILE A 56 -4.50 5.01 4.66
C ILE A 56 -5.90 5.44 4.24
N GLN A 57 -6.92 4.80 4.81
CA GLN A 57 -8.32 5.23 4.69
C GLN A 57 -8.68 6.09 5.89
N THR A 58 -9.43 7.18 5.66
CA THR A 58 -9.96 8.07 6.71
C THR A 58 -11.38 8.50 6.37
N ASP A 59 -12.18 8.80 7.36
CA ASP A 59 -13.49 9.46 7.22
C ASP A 59 -13.39 11.00 7.34
N ALA A 60 -12.20 11.54 7.58
CA ALA A 60 -11.96 12.96 7.39
C ALA A 60 -12.26 13.37 5.94
N ALA A 61 -13.01 14.44 5.75
CA ALA A 61 -13.46 14.85 4.42
C ALA A 61 -12.27 15.21 3.51
N ILE A 62 -12.04 14.39 2.48
CA ILE A 62 -11.07 14.64 1.42
C ILE A 62 -11.84 15.01 0.15
N ASN A 63 -11.61 16.23 -0.33
CA ASN A 63 -12.25 16.79 -1.51
C ASN A 63 -11.20 17.35 -2.48
N PRO A 64 -11.56 17.61 -3.74
CA PRO A 64 -10.69 18.32 -4.67
C PRO A 64 -10.17 19.63 -4.06
N GLY A 65 -8.82 19.77 -4.01
CA GLY A 65 -8.10 20.86 -3.35
C GLY A 65 -7.41 20.44 -2.04
N ASN A 66 -7.81 19.35 -1.40
CA ASN A 66 -7.03 18.75 -0.31
C ASN A 66 -5.90 17.83 -0.81
N SER A 67 -5.97 17.41 -2.08
CA SER A 67 -4.96 16.54 -2.69
C SER A 67 -3.58 17.19 -2.65
N GLY A 68 -2.57 16.47 -2.18
CA GLY A 68 -1.23 16.99 -1.89
C GLY A 68 -1.10 17.66 -0.53
N GLY A 69 -2.21 17.86 0.21
CA GLY A 69 -2.22 18.37 1.57
C GLY A 69 -1.90 17.30 2.61
N ALA A 70 -1.66 17.74 3.84
CA ALA A 70 -1.27 16.85 4.93
C ALA A 70 -2.45 16.08 5.53
N LEU A 71 -2.22 14.81 5.86
CA LEU A 71 -2.96 14.07 6.87
C LEU A 71 -2.07 14.00 8.12
N VAL A 72 -2.55 14.50 9.26
CA VAL A 72 -1.78 14.54 10.51
C VAL A 72 -2.50 13.81 11.63
N ASN A 73 -1.74 13.29 12.59
CA ASN A 73 -2.28 12.67 13.80
C ASN A 73 -2.60 13.72 14.88
N ALA A 74 -3.11 13.26 16.05
CA ALA A 74 -3.42 14.12 17.19
C ALA A 74 -2.20 14.86 17.79
N LYS A 75 -0.96 14.43 17.47
CA LYS A 75 0.29 15.08 17.87
C LYS A 75 0.76 16.14 16.88
N GLY A 76 0.05 16.30 15.75
CA GLY A 76 0.46 17.21 14.66
C GLY A 76 1.56 16.65 13.76
N GLN A 77 1.84 15.36 13.82
CA GLN A 77 2.82 14.69 12.96
C GLN A 77 2.18 14.28 11.63
N LEU A 78 2.92 14.43 10.53
CA LEU A 78 2.49 13.99 9.20
C LEU A 78 2.43 12.45 9.16
N ILE A 79 1.25 11.90 8.96
CA ILE A 79 1.03 10.45 8.81
C ILE A 79 0.70 10.06 7.37
N GLY A 80 0.39 11.03 6.51
CA GLY A 80 0.14 10.78 5.09
C GLY A 80 -0.06 12.03 4.29
N VAL A 81 -0.12 11.86 2.96
CA VAL A 81 -0.46 12.92 1.99
C VAL A 81 -1.80 12.59 1.35
N ASN A 82 -2.76 13.51 1.48
CA ASN A 82 -4.13 13.33 1.01
C ASN A 82 -4.20 13.15 -0.51
N SER A 83 -5.08 12.27 -1.00
CA SER A 83 -5.32 12.05 -2.41
C SER A 83 -6.81 12.08 -2.73
N SER A 84 -7.27 13.15 -3.42
CA SER A 84 -8.67 13.29 -3.85
C SER A 84 -9.01 12.55 -5.15
N LYS A 85 -8.00 12.06 -5.91
CA LYS A 85 -8.24 11.24 -7.11
C LYS A 85 -8.89 9.89 -6.80
N ILE A 86 -8.81 9.48 -5.55
CA ILE A 86 -9.31 8.20 -5.05
C ILE A 86 -10.73 8.36 -4.49
N SER A 87 -11.20 9.59 -4.34
CA SER A 87 -12.54 9.91 -3.89
C SER A 87 -13.45 10.06 -5.11
N GLY A 88 -14.37 9.13 -5.31
CA GLY A 88 -15.38 9.15 -6.38
C GLY A 88 -16.78 8.92 -5.80
N SER A 89 -17.81 8.98 -6.65
CA SER A 89 -19.20 8.70 -6.25
C SER A 89 -19.38 7.33 -5.57
N ASP A 90 -18.51 6.39 -5.88
CA ASP A 90 -18.54 5.01 -5.34
C ASP A 90 -17.90 4.91 -3.96
N TYR A 91 -17.21 5.96 -3.49
CA TYR A 91 -16.47 6.02 -2.22
C TYR A 91 -16.91 7.21 -1.36
N GLU A 92 -18.19 7.59 -1.43
CA GLU A 92 -18.73 8.70 -0.63
C GLU A 92 -18.49 8.46 0.87
N GLY A 93 -17.91 9.45 1.56
CA GLY A 93 -17.53 9.33 2.97
C GLY A 93 -16.23 8.58 3.24
N MET A 94 -15.49 8.15 2.20
CA MET A 94 -14.16 7.55 2.32
C MET A 94 -13.11 8.45 1.70
N GLY A 95 -12.16 8.89 2.51
CA GLY A 95 -10.95 9.58 2.09
C GLY A 95 -9.75 8.66 2.10
N PHE A 96 -8.74 8.98 1.29
CA PHE A 96 -7.52 8.19 1.21
C PHE A 96 -6.28 9.08 1.25
N ALA A 97 -5.21 8.56 1.85
CA ALA A 97 -3.92 9.24 1.89
C ALA A 97 -2.77 8.25 1.63
N ILE A 98 -1.73 8.75 1.01
CA ILE A 98 -0.47 8.02 0.79
C ILE A 98 0.31 8.03 2.11
N PRO A 99 0.73 6.88 2.64
CA PRO A 99 1.44 6.78 3.92
C PRO A 99 2.73 7.62 3.96
N SER A 100 3.01 8.26 5.10
CA SER A 100 4.18 9.14 5.27
C SER A 100 5.51 8.43 5.02
N ASN A 101 5.69 7.19 5.47
CA ASN A 101 6.92 6.44 5.27
C ASN A 101 7.22 6.24 3.78
N TYR A 102 6.20 5.92 2.98
CA TYR A 102 6.34 5.82 1.52
C TYR A 102 6.62 7.18 0.87
N VAL A 103 5.94 8.25 1.30
CA VAL A 103 6.18 9.62 0.80
C VAL A 103 7.62 10.04 1.03
N VAL A 104 8.16 9.82 2.23
CA VAL A 104 9.57 10.16 2.56
C VAL A 104 10.53 9.42 1.65
N GLN A 105 10.32 8.11 1.46
CA GLN A 105 11.17 7.30 0.59
C GLN A 105 11.18 7.85 -0.84
N VAL A 106 10.00 8.12 -1.42
CA VAL A 106 9.90 8.65 -2.79
C VAL A 106 10.52 10.05 -2.89
N CYS A 107 10.31 10.92 -1.89
CA CYS A 107 10.93 12.25 -1.87
C CYS A 107 12.45 12.17 -1.81
N ASP A 108 13.00 11.27 -0.99
CA ASP A 108 14.44 11.06 -0.88
C ASP A 108 15.04 10.56 -2.21
N ASP A 109 14.35 9.68 -2.90
CA ASP A 109 14.77 9.19 -4.21
C ASP A 109 14.76 10.32 -5.26
N ILE A 110 13.72 11.13 -5.28
CA ILE A 110 13.63 12.30 -6.18
C ILE A 110 14.74 13.33 -5.88
N ILE A 111 14.95 13.68 -4.60
CA ILE A 111 15.97 14.66 -4.18
C ILE A 111 17.37 14.19 -4.56
N ASN A 112 17.63 12.90 -4.44
CA ASN A 112 18.94 12.31 -4.78
C ASN A 112 19.08 11.97 -6.27
N ASN A 113 18.16 12.42 -7.13
CA ASN A 113 18.11 12.11 -8.58
C ASN A 113 18.20 10.59 -8.88
N LYS A 114 17.65 9.78 -8.00
CA LYS A 114 17.46 8.35 -8.25
C LYS A 114 16.20 8.16 -9.06
N ASP A 115 16.24 7.27 -10.05
CA ASP A 115 15.01 6.77 -10.63
C ASP A 115 14.18 6.09 -9.53
N VAL A 116 12.91 6.49 -9.39
CA VAL A 116 11.99 5.84 -8.44
C VAL A 116 11.68 4.44 -8.98
N LYS A 117 12.51 3.50 -8.61
CA LYS A 117 12.41 2.12 -9.05
C LYS A 117 11.52 1.35 -8.09
N LYS A 118 10.54 0.64 -8.62
CA LYS A 118 9.64 -0.19 -7.81
C LYS A 118 10.13 -1.63 -7.78
N ALA A 119 10.15 -2.19 -6.58
CA ALA A 119 10.41 -3.62 -6.40
C ALA A 119 9.39 -4.46 -7.17
N TYR A 120 9.88 -5.40 -7.98
CA TYR A 120 9.08 -6.24 -8.86
C TYR A 120 9.31 -7.71 -8.55
N VAL A 121 8.24 -8.40 -8.19
CA VAL A 121 8.23 -9.86 -7.95
C VAL A 121 7.85 -10.61 -9.22
N GLY A 122 6.94 -10.04 -10.01
CA GLY A 122 6.47 -10.65 -11.25
C GLY A 122 5.25 -11.56 -11.07
N VAL A 123 4.43 -11.29 -10.06
CA VAL A 123 3.14 -11.97 -9.86
C VAL A 123 1.99 -10.97 -9.95
N THR A 124 0.87 -11.42 -10.49
CA THR A 124 -0.43 -10.79 -10.31
C THR A 124 -1.14 -11.51 -9.18
N ILE A 125 -1.61 -10.77 -8.20
CA ILE A 125 -2.35 -11.32 -7.05
C ILE A 125 -3.84 -11.13 -7.28
N SER A 126 -4.62 -12.17 -7.07
CA SER A 126 -6.07 -12.13 -7.14
C SER A 126 -6.64 -11.31 -5.98
N THR A 127 -7.60 -10.43 -6.30
CA THR A 127 -8.35 -9.67 -5.31
C THR A 127 -9.68 -10.35 -4.93
N GLU A 128 -10.02 -11.46 -5.59
CA GLU A 128 -11.27 -12.19 -5.36
C GLU A 128 -11.18 -13.12 -4.15
N TYR A 129 -9.99 -13.66 -3.86
CA TYR A 129 -9.76 -14.58 -2.74
C TYR A 129 -9.44 -13.79 -1.47
N THR A 130 -10.47 -13.50 -0.67
CA THR A 130 -10.28 -12.94 0.68
C THR A 130 -9.89 -14.04 1.68
N SER A 131 -9.38 -13.66 2.86
CA SER A 131 -9.06 -14.61 3.94
C SER A 131 -10.26 -15.49 4.30
N ASP A 132 -11.47 -14.89 4.38
CA ASP A 132 -12.70 -15.60 4.73
C ASP A 132 -13.07 -16.66 3.67
N ILE A 133 -12.89 -16.33 2.38
CA ILE A 133 -13.13 -17.26 1.28
C ILE A 133 -12.13 -18.42 1.34
N LEU A 134 -10.84 -18.12 1.55
CA LEU A 134 -9.81 -19.15 1.66
C LEU A 134 -10.06 -20.09 2.84
N GLU A 135 -10.45 -19.55 4.01
CA GLU A 135 -10.79 -20.33 5.20
C GLU A 135 -11.99 -21.26 4.94
N GLN A 136 -13.07 -20.75 4.31
CA GLN A 136 -14.22 -21.56 3.92
C GLN A 136 -13.86 -22.68 2.96
N MET A 137 -12.84 -22.50 2.12
CA MET A 137 -12.32 -23.51 1.19
C MET A 137 -11.31 -24.47 1.85
N GLY A 138 -10.95 -24.23 3.13
CA GLY A 138 -9.97 -25.04 3.88
C GLY A 138 -8.51 -24.74 3.51
N TYR A 139 -8.23 -23.53 3.00
CA TYR A 139 -6.90 -23.04 2.69
C TYR A 139 -6.40 -22.04 3.76
N PRO A 140 -5.08 -21.86 3.90
CA PRO A 140 -4.54 -20.83 4.77
C PRO A 140 -4.86 -19.43 4.22
N ALA A 141 -4.96 -18.45 5.12
CA ALA A 141 -4.98 -17.06 4.72
C ALA A 141 -3.71 -16.69 3.95
N GLY A 142 -3.84 -15.82 2.94
CA GLY A 142 -2.70 -15.43 2.11
C GLY A 142 -3.08 -14.62 0.88
N ALA A 143 -2.08 -14.32 0.06
CA ALA A 143 -2.24 -13.67 -1.22
C ALA A 143 -2.19 -14.72 -2.35
N VAL A 144 -3.30 -14.93 -3.05
CA VAL A 144 -3.41 -15.94 -4.12
C VAL A 144 -2.80 -15.40 -5.41
N VAL A 145 -1.84 -16.11 -5.95
CA VAL A 145 -1.22 -15.80 -7.25
C VAL A 145 -2.20 -16.12 -8.38
N GLU A 146 -2.63 -15.12 -9.11
CA GLU A 146 -3.48 -15.26 -10.30
C GLU A 146 -2.65 -15.64 -11.53
N SER A 147 -1.52 -14.97 -11.73
CA SER A 147 -0.60 -15.24 -12.83
C SER A 147 0.83 -14.87 -12.45
N VAL A 148 1.78 -15.44 -13.19
CA VAL A 148 3.22 -15.16 -13.06
C VAL A 148 3.72 -14.68 -14.42
N ALA A 149 4.43 -13.55 -14.44
CA ALA A 149 5.02 -13.01 -15.65
C ALA A 149 6.21 -13.89 -16.10
N GLU A 150 6.33 -14.11 -17.40
CA GLU A 150 7.48 -14.82 -17.98
C GLU A 150 8.78 -14.07 -17.66
N ASP A 151 9.86 -14.81 -17.46
CA ASP A 151 11.20 -14.29 -17.15
C ASP A 151 11.30 -13.41 -15.91
N SER A 152 10.26 -13.45 -15.04
CA SER A 152 10.23 -12.69 -13.80
C SER A 152 11.01 -13.36 -12.67
N PRO A 153 11.36 -12.61 -11.59
CA PRO A 153 11.91 -13.21 -10.38
C PRO A 153 11.06 -14.35 -9.82
N ALA A 154 9.75 -14.20 -9.82
CA ALA A 154 8.81 -15.23 -9.37
C ALA A 154 8.85 -16.49 -10.25
N ALA A 155 8.86 -16.32 -11.57
CA ALA A 155 8.97 -17.44 -12.52
C ALA A 155 10.27 -18.21 -12.30
N ASN A 156 11.39 -17.49 -12.17
CA ASN A 156 12.71 -18.07 -11.93
C ASN A 156 12.80 -18.79 -10.56
N ALA A 157 12.06 -18.33 -9.57
CA ALA A 157 11.95 -18.97 -8.26
C ALA A 157 10.94 -20.14 -8.23
N GLY A 158 10.27 -20.43 -9.34
CA GLY A 158 9.32 -21.54 -9.47
C GLY A 158 7.95 -21.28 -8.84
N ILE A 159 7.57 -20.03 -8.64
CA ILE A 159 6.22 -19.63 -8.24
C ILE A 159 5.29 -19.87 -9.45
N SER A 160 4.08 -20.28 -9.19
CA SER A 160 3.09 -20.64 -10.20
C SER A 160 1.71 -20.05 -9.86
N ALA A 161 0.84 -19.96 -10.85
CA ALA A 161 -0.57 -19.59 -10.62
C ALA A 161 -1.21 -20.55 -9.60
N TYR A 162 -2.08 -19.98 -8.77
CA TYR A 162 -2.77 -20.63 -7.64
C TYR A 162 -1.90 -20.98 -6.43
N ASP A 163 -0.65 -20.54 -6.38
CA ASP A 163 0.09 -20.52 -5.12
C ASP A 163 -0.54 -19.49 -4.18
N ILE A 164 -0.52 -19.78 -2.88
CA ILE A 164 -0.95 -18.83 -1.86
C ILE A 164 0.31 -18.37 -1.13
N ILE A 165 0.67 -17.10 -1.28
CA ILE A 165 1.78 -16.51 -0.53
C ILE A 165 1.29 -16.27 0.90
N THR A 166 1.89 -16.95 1.86
CA THR A 166 1.50 -16.92 3.28
C THR A 166 2.49 -16.15 4.15
N GLN A 167 3.75 -15.98 3.70
CA GLN A 167 4.73 -15.11 4.35
C GLN A 167 5.61 -14.42 3.32
N PHE A 168 6.04 -13.21 3.69
CA PHE A 168 7.03 -12.42 2.99
C PHE A 168 8.13 -12.10 4.02
N ASP A 169 9.32 -12.69 3.86
CA ASP A 169 10.36 -12.79 4.87
C ASP A 169 9.79 -13.37 6.18
N SER A 170 9.78 -12.61 7.26
CA SER A 170 9.23 -13.02 8.56
C SER A 170 7.82 -12.50 8.82
N VAL A 171 7.20 -11.82 7.85
CA VAL A 171 5.88 -11.19 8.00
C VAL A 171 4.79 -12.10 7.43
N ASP A 172 3.78 -12.39 8.24
CA ASP A 172 2.62 -13.16 7.80
C ASP A 172 1.78 -12.36 6.81
N ILE A 173 1.50 -12.97 5.67
CA ILE A 173 0.67 -12.40 4.62
C ILE A 173 -0.73 -13.02 4.71
N THR A 174 -1.70 -12.22 5.07
CA THR A 174 -3.10 -12.67 5.21
C THR A 174 -4.00 -12.18 4.08
N SER A 175 -3.50 -11.28 3.21
CA SER A 175 -4.29 -10.67 2.14
C SER A 175 -3.40 -10.11 1.06
N TYR A 176 -4.03 -9.73 -0.09
CA TYR A 176 -3.37 -8.94 -1.13
C TYR A 176 -2.79 -7.62 -0.58
N SER A 177 -3.56 -6.91 0.27
CA SER A 177 -3.10 -5.64 0.85
C SER A 177 -1.85 -5.81 1.72
N ALA A 178 -1.81 -6.87 2.54
CA ALA A 178 -0.64 -7.19 3.35
C ALA A 178 0.60 -7.52 2.48
N TYR A 179 0.41 -8.34 1.43
CA TYR A 179 1.47 -8.63 0.46
C TYR A 179 2.02 -7.37 -0.19
N ASN A 180 1.14 -6.48 -0.66
CA ASN A 180 1.55 -5.27 -1.35
C ASN A 180 2.23 -4.26 -0.41
N ALA A 181 1.72 -4.13 0.83
CA ALA A 181 2.36 -3.30 1.85
C ALA A 181 3.78 -3.77 2.17
N GLU A 182 4.00 -5.09 2.27
CA GLU A 182 5.34 -5.62 2.53
C GLU A 182 6.26 -5.44 1.33
N ARG A 183 5.80 -5.77 0.11
CA ARG A 183 6.57 -5.56 -1.12
C ARG A 183 7.07 -4.11 -1.27
N LEU A 184 6.25 -3.13 -0.89
CA LEU A 184 6.59 -1.70 -1.01
C LEU A 184 7.71 -1.24 -0.05
N LYS A 185 8.05 -2.03 0.96
CA LYS A 185 9.18 -1.73 1.87
C LYS A 185 10.53 -2.12 1.28
N HIS A 186 10.54 -2.85 0.16
CA HIS A 186 11.74 -3.36 -0.48
C HIS A 186 12.11 -2.59 -1.73
N SER A 187 13.39 -2.67 -2.10
CA SER A 187 13.97 -2.07 -3.30
C SER A 187 14.33 -3.14 -4.34
N PRO A 188 14.39 -2.78 -5.64
CA PRO A 188 14.97 -3.67 -6.64
C PRO A 188 16.38 -4.10 -6.27
N GLY A 189 16.67 -5.39 -6.41
CA GLY A 189 17.94 -5.99 -6.01
C GLY A 189 17.94 -6.62 -4.61
N ASP A 190 16.95 -6.34 -3.77
CA ASP A 190 16.81 -7.01 -2.49
C ASP A 190 16.50 -8.49 -2.70
N THR A 191 17.08 -9.35 -1.84
CA THR A 191 16.77 -10.78 -1.83
C THR A 191 15.83 -11.05 -0.68
N ILE A 192 14.67 -11.62 -1.00
CA ILE A 192 13.58 -11.92 -0.09
C ILE A 192 13.29 -13.41 -0.04
N GLN A 193 12.57 -13.83 0.98
CA GLN A 193 12.02 -15.18 1.11
C GLN A 193 10.49 -15.12 1.08
N LEU A 194 9.86 -15.90 0.22
CA LEU A 194 8.42 -16.10 0.22
C LEU A 194 8.09 -17.51 0.70
N THR A 195 7.19 -17.64 1.66
CA THR A 195 6.56 -18.92 1.98
C THR A 195 5.27 -19.02 1.19
N ILE A 196 5.20 -20.03 0.33
CA ILE A 196 4.02 -20.31 -0.49
C ILE A 196 3.36 -21.63 -0.03
N TYR A 197 2.04 -21.69 -0.16
CA TYR A 197 1.27 -22.90 0.04
C TYR A 197 0.78 -23.42 -1.31
N ARG A 198 1.15 -24.66 -1.63
CA ARG A 198 0.84 -25.37 -2.89
C ARG A 198 0.63 -26.85 -2.59
N ASN A 199 -0.37 -27.48 -3.18
CA ASN A 199 -0.62 -28.93 -3.03
C ASN A 199 -0.68 -29.39 -1.56
N ARG A 200 -1.27 -28.57 -0.67
CA ARG A 200 -1.39 -28.84 0.78
C ARG A 200 -0.04 -28.89 1.53
N GLN A 201 0.98 -28.26 0.99
CA GLN A 201 2.31 -28.16 1.60
C GLN A 201 2.85 -26.73 1.52
N TYR A 202 3.68 -26.36 2.48
CA TYR A 202 4.39 -25.09 2.48
C TYR A 202 5.78 -25.24 1.86
N TYR A 203 6.15 -24.30 1.03
CA TYR A 203 7.48 -24.22 0.41
C TYR A 203 8.03 -22.81 0.66
N THR A 204 9.31 -22.74 1.00
CA THR A 204 10.02 -21.45 1.06
C THR A 204 10.85 -21.31 -0.21
N VAL A 205 10.65 -20.21 -0.92
CA VAL A 205 11.42 -19.84 -2.11
C VAL A 205 12.15 -18.53 -1.86
N SER A 206 13.38 -18.44 -2.34
CA SER A 206 14.17 -17.21 -2.29
C SER A 206 14.23 -16.61 -3.69
N LEU A 207 14.03 -15.30 -3.79
CA LEU A 207 14.15 -14.58 -5.06
C LEU A 207 14.76 -13.19 -4.85
N THR A 208 15.42 -12.69 -5.88
CA THR A 208 15.92 -11.32 -5.91
C THR A 208 14.93 -10.46 -6.67
N LEU A 209 14.45 -9.40 -6.05
CA LEU A 209 13.46 -8.49 -6.63
C LEU A 209 14.02 -7.80 -7.87
N GLY A 210 13.25 -7.83 -8.93
CA GLY A 210 13.51 -7.11 -10.15
C GLY A 210 13.10 -5.64 -10.05
N GLU A 211 13.23 -4.94 -11.16
CA GLU A 211 12.79 -3.56 -11.35
C GLU A 211 11.55 -3.53 -12.23
N SER A 212 10.50 -2.83 -11.78
CA SER A 212 9.35 -2.52 -12.63
C SER A 212 9.60 -1.26 -13.41
N ASN A 213 9.46 -1.33 -14.73
CA ASN A 213 9.59 -0.21 -15.67
C ASN A 213 8.27 0.54 -15.91
N SER A 214 7.31 0.44 -15.01
CA SER A 214 5.96 1.05 -15.17
C SER A 214 5.57 1.94 -14.01
#